data_49f55e7063d725068a4c9f9f03dd08ab
#
_entry.id   49f55e7063d725068a4c9f9f03dd08ab
#
_cell.length_a   1.000
_cell.length_b   1.000
_cell.length_c   1.000
_cell.angle_alpha   90.00
_cell.angle_beta   90.00
_cell.angle_gamma   90.00
#
_symmetry.space_group_name_H-M   'P 1'
#
loop_
_entity.id
_entity.type
_entity.pdbx_description
1 polymer ?
#
loop_
_entity_poly.entity_id
_entity_poly.type
_entity_poly.pdbx_seq_one_letter_code
_entity_poly.pdbx_strand_id
1 'polypeptide(L)'
;EVAEMYISQSQSPLILATTASPGSRREQVQEICRRLGVQKIHMRTKEDPMVAEFLSELDVEEVGVEVPSEIRELAEPFRIWQEGIVDRERRSGRYVMPGTINQAGLSNAMERAQAAIGRGDKSGFRSSSQIATAMRLHHLINHLLCQGIAASRHFLSRMEGGEEKSKSSRDFLRDGRVRRLSASLKGMAEVHSKVGAVR
;
A
#
# COMPACT_ATOMS: atom_id res chain seq x y z
N GLU A 1 5.56 22.41 10.34
CA GLU A 1 5.69 23.81 9.88
C GLU A 1 4.60 24.72 10.46
N VAL A 2 3.27 24.54 10.14
CA VAL A 2 2.20 25.44 10.62
C VAL A 2 2.11 25.47 12.15
N ALA A 3 2.10 24.32 12.82
CA ALA A 3 2.06 24.23 14.28
C ALA A 3 3.31 24.85 14.93
N GLU A 4 4.48 24.61 14.38
CA GLU A 4 5.74 25.20 14.87
C GLU A 4 5.74 26.70 14.72
N MET A 5 5.27 27.22 13.58
CA MET A 5 5.15 28.66 13.36
C MET A 5 4.15 29.29 14.35
N TYR A 6 2.99 28.65 14.57
CA TYR A 6 2.02 29.12 15.55
C TYR A 6 2.59 29.13 16.97
N ILE A 7 3.28 28.06 17.40
CA ILE A 7 3.91 27.96 18.73
C ILE A 7 4.96 29.05 18.91
N SER A 8 5.76 29.34 17.88
CA SER A 8 6.84 30.34 17.94
C SER A 8 6.35 31.79 17.95
N GLN A 9 5.18 32.07 17.38
CA GLN A 9 4.65 33.43 17.23
C GLN A 9 3.56 33.78 18.25
N SER A 10 2.96 32.81 18.91
CA SER A 10 1.89 33.04 19.88
C SER A 10 2.44 33.25 21.30
N GLN A 11 1.89 34.21 22.01
CA GLN A 11 2.23 34.43 23.42
C GLN A 11 1.71 33.36 24.37
N SER A 12 0.62 32.67 23.99
CA SER A 12 0.03 31.58 24.74
C SER A 12 -0.51 30.52 23.80
N PRO A 13 0.39 29.71 23.19
CA PRO A 13 -0.02 28.72 22.20
C PRO A 13 -0.81 27.58 22.84
N LEU A 14 -1.97 27.28 22.27
CA LEU A 14 -2.80 26.13 22.64
C LEU A 14 -3.15 25.33 21.39
N ILE A 15 -2.76 24.06 21.37
CA ILE A 15 -3.10 23.13 20.28
C ILE A 15 -3.90 21.97 20.85
N LEU A 16 -5.11 21.77 20.32
CA LEU A 16 -5.91 20.60 20.54
C LEU A 16 -5.92 19.75 19.26
N ALA A 17 -5.44 18.52 19.36
CA ALA A 17 -5.49 17.56 18.26
C ALA A 17 -6.39 16.39 18.65
N THR A 18 -7.35 16.04 17.80
CA THR A 18 -8.26 14.92 17.98
C THR A 18 -8.16 13.96 16.80
N THR A 19 -8.14 12.66 17.07
CA THR A 19 -8.14 11.62 16.05
C THR A 19 -8.67 10.32 16.61
N ALA A 20 -9.42 9.57 15.79
CA ALA A 20 -9.82 8.21 16.11
C ALA A 20 -8.72 7.18 15.82
N SER A 21 -7.70 7.54 15.04
CA SER A 21 -6.62 6.63 14.62
C SER A 21 -5.28 7.37 14.58
N PRO A 22 -4.59 7.53 15.72
CA PRO A 22 -3.32 8.25 15.80
C PRO A 22 -2.15 7.48 15.20
N GLY A 23 -2.34 6.22 14.81
CA GLY A 23 -1.30 5.31 14.33
C GLY A 23 -1.16 4.08 15.23
N SER A 24 -0.60 3.01 14.66
CA SER A 24 -0.44 1.71 15.34
C SER A 24 0.89 1.57 16.10
N ARG A 25 1.87 2.41 15.83
CA ARG A 25 3.20 2.37 16.47
C ARG A 25 3.40 3.54 17.41
N ARG A 26 3.91 3.27 18.60
CA ARG A 26 4.16 4.27 19.65
C ARG A 26 5.07 5.41 19.15
N GLU A 27 6.09 5.07 18.37
CA GLU A 27 7.05 6.04 17.82
C GLU A 27 6.38 7.03 16.86
N GLN A 28 5.41 6.58 16.07
CA GLN A 28 4.64 7.45 15.17
C GLN A 28 3.78 8.44 15.96
N VAL A 29 3.11 7.97 17.01
CA VAL A 29 2.30 8.83 17.89
C VAL A 29 3.17 9.85 18.59
N GLN A 30 4.31 9.44 19.13
CA GLN A 30 5.28 10.33 19.78
C GLN A 30 5.81 11.40 18.82
N GLU A 31 6.11 11.04 17.57
CA GLU A 31 6.59 12.01 16.57
C GLU A 31 5.50 13.03 16.20
N ILE A 32 4.24 12.59 16.08
CA ILE A 32 3.10 13.51 15.87
C ILE A 32 2.96 14.47 17.05
N CYS A 33 2.99 13.96 18.29
CA CYS A 33 2.90 14.78 19.50
C CYS A 33 4.04 15.79 19.57
N ARG A 34 5.26 15.39 19.24
CA ARG A 34 6.43 16.26 19.21
C ARG A 34 6.26 17.39 18.19
N ARG A 35 5.83 17.06 16.96
CA ARG A 35 5.61 18.06 15.88
C ARG A 35 4.50 19.05 16.19
N LEU A 36 3.48 18.62 16.92
CA LEU A 36 2.35 19.45 17.32
C LEU A 36 2.55 20.17 18.67
N GLY A 37 3.67 19.90 19.37
CA GLY A 37 3.90 20.44 20.71
C GLY A 37 2.90 19.94 21.76
N VAL A 38 2.32 18.75 21.57
CA VAL A 38 1.33 18.16 22.48
C VAL A 38 2.02 17.68 23.75
N GLN A 39 1.59 18.20 24.89
CA GLN A 39 2.14 17.89 26.22
C GLN A 39 1.34 16.85 26.98
N LYS A 40 0.04 16.73 26.72
CA LYS A 40 -0.86 15.78 27.38
C LYS A 40 -1.62 14.96 26.37
N ILE A 41 -1.65 13.65 26.57
CA ILE A 41 -2.42 12.73 25.72
C ILE A 41 -3.55 12.16 26.58
N HIS A 42 -4.78 12.30 26.08
CA HIS A 42 -5.95 11.60 26.60
C HIS A 42 -6.36 10.54 25.61
N MET A 43 -6.40 9.30 26.05
CA MET A 43 -6.82 8.15 25.25
C MET A 43 -8.08 7.56 25.82
N ARG A 44 -9.06 7.31 24.97
CA ARG A 44 -10.30 6.60 25.28
C ARG A 44 -10.37 5.37 24.39
N THR A 45 -10.80 4.27 24.95
CA THR A 45 -11.04 3.03 24.20
C THR A 45 -12.54 2.76 24.13
N LYS A 46 -12.94 1.80 23.32
CA LYS A 46 -14.34 1.42 23.19
C LYS A 46 -14.95 0.85 24.49
N GLU A 47 -14.09 0.37 25.39
CA GLU A 47 -14.48 -0.14 26.69
C GLU A 47 -14.68 0.97 27.75
N ASP A 48 -14.27 2.20 27.45
CA ASP A 48 -14.45 3.34 28.36
C ASP A 48 -15.96 3.66 28.48
N PRO A 49 -16.53 3.71 29.73
CA PRO A 49 -17.94 3.97 29.91
C PRO A 49 -18.44 5.27 29.27
N MET A 50 -17.59 6.29 29.19
CA MET A 50 -17.92 7.56 28.55
C MET A 50 -17.99 7.47 27.00
N VAL A 51 -17.49 6.41 26.41
CA VAL A 51 -17.51 6.18 24.96
C VAL A 51 -18.50 5.09 24.60
N ALA A 52 -18.62 4.06 25.44
CA ALA A 52 -19.43 2.87 25.17
C ALA A 52 -20.91 3.22 24.89
N GLU A 53 -21.48 4.21 25.57
CA GLU A 53 -22.88 4.63 25.37
C GLU A 53 -23.14 5.27 23.98
N PHE A 54 -22.09 5.77 23.33
CA PHE A 54 -22.16 6.38 21.99
C PHE A 54 -21.76 5.43 20.86
N LEU A 55 -21.36 4.20 21.18
CA LEU A 55 -21.00 3.20 20.21
C LEU A 55 -22.21 2.33 19.88
N SER A 56 -22.51 2.24 18.60
CA SER A 56 -23.46 1.23 18.10
C SER A 56 -22.80 -0.14 18.13
N GLU A 57 -23.57 -1.18 18.44
CA GLU A 57 -23.13 -2.55 18.19
C GLU A 57 -22.82 -2.74 16.70
N LEU A 58 -21.64 -3.28 16.45
CA LEU A 58 -21.22 -3.61 15.09
C LEU A 58 -21.57 -5.07 14.84
N ASP A 59 -22.62 -5.30 14.06
CA ASP A 59 -22.93 -6.62 13.53
C ASP A 59 -22.11 -6.82 12.24
N VAL A 60 -21.29 -7.86 12.22
CA VAL A 60 -20.38 -8.16 11.09
C VAL A 60 -20.82 -9.44 10.44
N GLU A 61 -21.36 -9.33 9.24
CA GLU A 61 -21.66 -10.45 8.38
C GLU A 61 -20.53 -10.67 7.36
N GLU A 62 -19.90 -11.84 7.40
CA GLU A 62 -18.89 -12.22 6.41
C GLU A 62 -19.53 -12.92 5.21
N VAL A 63 -19.52 -12.27 4.06
CA VAL A 63 -20.03 -12.83 2.82
C VAL A 63 -18.86 -13.29 1.95
N GLY A 64 -18.68 -14.61 1.80
CA GLY A 64 -17.70 -15.20 0.90
C GLY A 64 -18.16 -15.11 -0.56
N VAL A 65 -17.31 -14.54 -1.42
CA VAL A 65 -17.56 -14.48 -2.87
C VAL A 65 -16.39 -15.06 -3.65
N GLU A 66 -16.70 -15.82 -4.69
CA GLU A 66 -15.65 -16.35 -5.58
C GLU A 66 -15.19 -15.27 -6.58
N VAL A 67 -13.89 -15.27 -6.84
CA VAL A 67 -13.33 -14.43 -7.90
C VAL A 67 -13.65 -15.07 -9.26
N PRO A 68 -14.26 -14.37 -10.21
CA PRO A 68 -14.54 -14.88 -11.55
C PRO A 68 -13.30 -15.41 -12.26
N SER A 69 -13.47 -16.46 -13.08
CA SER A 69 -12.36 -17.07 -13.85
C SER A 69 -11.66 -16.06 -14.74
N GLU A 70 -12.41 -15.18 -15.38
CA GLU A 70 -11.89 -14.14 -16.26
C GLU A 70 -10.91 -13.20 -15.53
N ILE A 71 -11.22 -12.83 -14.29
CA ILE A 71 -10.33 -12.00 -13.47
C ILE A 71 -9.08 -12.78 -13.06
N ARG A 72 -9.25 -14.07 -12.69
CA ARG A 72 -8.10 -14.92 -12.35
C ARG A 72 -7.14 -15.09 -13.54
N GLU A 73 -7.68 -15.31 -14.75
CA GLU A 73 -6.90 -15.40 -15.98
C GLU A 73 -6.16 -14.11 -16.31
N LEU A 74 -6.78 -12.94 -16.09
CA LEU A 74 -6.10 -11.65 -16.24
C LEU A 74 -4.97 -11.45 -15.23
N ALA A 75 -5.11 -11.96 -14.01
CA ALA A 75 -4.10 -11.78 -12.96
C ALA A 75 -2.92 -12.76 -13.09
N GLU A 76 -3.12 -13.93 -13.66
CA GLU A 76 -2.15 -15.04 -13.68
C GLU A 76 -0.79 -14.69 -14.32
N PRO A 77 -0.70 -14.01 -15.48
CA PRO A 77 0.58 -13.62 -16.06
C PRO A 77 1.40 -12.68 -15.16
N PHE A 78 0.73 -11.88 -14.35
CA PHE A 78 1.35 -10.95 -13.40
C PHE A 78 1.81 -11.66 -12.14
N ARG A 79 1.04 -12.66 -11.67
CA ARG A 79 1.42 -13.54 -10.57
C ARG A 79 2.69 -14.31 -10.89
N ILE A 80 2.75 -14.95 -12.05
CA ILE A 80 3.94 -15.67 -12.54
C ILE A 80 5.14 -14.72 -12.65
N TRP A 81 4.93 -13.52 -13.16
CA TRP A 81 6.00 -12.53 -13.26
C TRP A 81 6.52 -12.11 -11.89
N GLN A 82 5.62 -11.83 -10.95
CA GLN A 82 5.98 -11.47 -9.57
C GLN A 82 6.77 -12.59 -8.89
N GLU A 83 6.28 -13.81 -8.96
CA GLU A 83 6.96 -14.99 -8.42
C GLU A 83 8.36 -15.15 -9.01
N GLY A 84 8.50 -15.02 -10.32
CA GLY A 84 9.80 -15.09 -10.98
C GLY A 84 10.78 -14.00 -10.55
N ILE A 85 10.34 -12.81 -10.20
CA ILE A 85 11.19 -11.77 -9.61
C ILE A 85 11.58 -12.16 -8.19
N VAL A 86 10.60 -12.50 -7.36
CA VAL A 86 10.80 -12.83 -5.95
C VAL A 86 11.73 -14.02 -5.79
N ASP A 87 11.59 -15.06 -6.61
CA ASP A 87 12.45 -16.26 -6.56
C ASP A 87 13.88 -15.95 -6.98
N ARG A 88 14.11 -15.07 -7.93
CA ARG A 88 15.47 -14.62 -8.27
C ARG A 88 16.11 -13.85 -7.12
N GLU A 89 15.37 -12.95 -6.50
CA GLU A 89 15.87 -12.17 -5.35
C GLU A 89 16.11 -13.06 -4.12
N ARG A 90 15.26 -14.07 -3.88
CA ARG A 90 15.45 -15.08 -2.83
C ARG A 90 16.72 -15.93 -3.04
N ARG A 91 16.93 -16.38 -4.26
CA ARG A 91 18.15 -17.14 -4.62
C ARG A 91 19.43 -16.32 -4.45
N SER A 92 19.35 -15.02 -4.58
CA SER A 92 20.47 -14.14 -4.26
C SER A 92 20.78 -14.09 -2.75
N GLY A 93 19.82 -14.50 -1.90
CA GLY A 93 19.97 -14.62 -0.44
C GLY A 93 20.09 -13.29 0.31
N ARG A 94 19.84 -12.14 -0.35
CA ARG A 94 20.20 -10.83 0.22
C ARG A 94 19.03 -10.05 0.82
N TYR A 95 17.95 -9.89 0.07
CA TYR A 95 16.93 -8.91 0.45
C TYR A 95 15.55 -9.53 0.71
N VAL A 96 15.11 -10.45 -0.12
CA VAL A 96 13.80 -11.10 0.01
C VAL A 96 13.92 -12.38 0.82
N MET A 97 13.26 -12.42 1.96
CA MET A 97 13.25 -13.60 2.83
C MET A 97 12.30 -14.68 2.31
N PRO A 98 12.52 -15.95 2.71
CA PRO A 98 11.55 -17.04 2.47
C PRO A 98 10.17 -16.70 3.07
N GLY A 99 9.13 -17.30 2.51
CA GLY A 99 7.75 -17.16 3.00
C GLY A 99 6.77 -16.66 1.95
N THR A 100 5.55 -16.34 2.35
CA THR A 100 4.49 -15.83 1.47
C THR A 100 4.84 -14.45 0.92
N ILE A 101 4.53 -14.22 -0.35
CA ILE A 101 4.67 -12.89 -0.97
C ILE A 101 3.56 -12.01 -0.42
N ASN A 102 3.94 -10.97 0.33
CA ASN A 102 3.02 -9.97 0.86
C ASN A 102 3.68 -8.58 0.86
N GLN A 103 2.85 -7.56 1.06
CA GLN A 103 3.30 -6.16 1.05
C GLN A 103 4.39 -5.87 2.09
N ALA A 104 4.22 -6.37 3.31
CA ALA A 104 5.19 -6.14 4.38
C ALA A 104 6.56 -6.74 4.05
N GLY A 105 6.60 -7.98 3.55
CA GLY A 105 7.83 -8.64 3.14
C GLY A 105 8.56 -7.92 2.00
N LEU A 106 7.81 -7.43 1.01
CA LEU A 106 8.36 -6.64 -0.10
C LEU A 106 8.87 -5.26 0.38
N SER A 107 8.17 -4.60 1.30
CA SER A 107 8.60 -3.33 1.89
C SER A 107 9.89 -3.51 2.70
N ASN A 108 9.98 -4.53 3.54
CA ASN A 108 11.19 -4.85 4.30
C ASN A 108 12.37 -5.20 3.37
N ALA A 109 12.11 -5.87 2.25
CA ALA A 109 13.14 -6.16 1.25
C ALA A 109 13.65 -4.88 0.57
N MET A 110 12.74 -3.93 0.27
CA MET A 110 13.08 -2.62 -0.28
C MET A 110 13.97 -1.83 0.69
N GLU A 111 13.62 -1.78 1.97
CA GLU A 111 14.42 -1.10 3.00
C GLU A 111 15.83 -1.67 3.09
N ARG A 112 15.98 -3.01 3.06
CA ARG A 112 17.28 -3.66 3.05
C ARG A 112 18.10 -3.32 1.80
N ALA A 113 17.48 -3.30 0.63
CA ALA A 113 18.13 -2.93 -0.61
C ALA A 113 18.61 -1.47 -0.60
N GLN A 114 17.77 -0.56 -0.09
CA GLN A 114 18.12 0.86 0.08
C GLN A 114 19.25 1.06 1.08
N ALA A 115 19.21 0.37 2.21
CA ALA A 115 20.29 0.40 3.20
C ALA A 115 21.61 -0.13 2.62
N ALA A 116 21.58 -1.14 1.76
CA ALA A 116 22.77 -1.63 1.05
C ALA A 116 23.34 -0.57 0.09
N ILE A 117 22.49 0.12 -0.65
CA ILE A 117 22.88 1.24 -1.52
C ILE A 117 23.56 2.33 -0.68
N GLY A 118 23.00 2.70 0.47
CA GLY A 118 23.57 3.68 1.39
C GLY A 118 24.96 3.30 1.92
N ARG A 119 25.27 2.00 1.98
CA ARG A 119 26.62 1.49 2.32
C ARG A 119 27.56 1.31 1.12
N GLY A 120 27.14 1.75 -0.07
CA GLY A 120 27.96 1.66 -1.29
C GLY A 120 27.84 0.34 -2.07
N ASP A 121 26.95 -0.58 -1.68
CA ASP A 121 26.72 -1.84 -2.42
C ASP A 121 25.90 -1.58 -3.69
N LYS A 122 26.59 -1.58 -4.83
CA LYS A 122 25.98 -1.34 -6.16
C LYS A 122 24.92 -2.39 -6.53
N SER A 123 24.97 -3.60 -5.96
CA SER A 123 23.97 -4.64 -6.24
C SER A 123 22.58 -4.25 -5.74
N GLY A 124 22.48 -3.41 -4.72
CA GLY A 124 21.23 -2.87 -4.19
C GLY A 124 20.39 -2.12 -5.22
N PHE A 125 21.01 -1.42 -6.18
CA PHE A 125 20.27 -0.68 -7.24
C PHE A 125 19.44 -1.61 -8.13
N ARG A 126 20.02 -2.74 -8.54
CA ARG A 126 19.29 -3.72 -9.34
C ARG A 126 18.16 -4.37 -8.56
N SER A 127 18.45 -4.82 -7.35
CA SER A 127 17.45 -5.47 -6.48
C SER A 127 16.34 -4.51 -6.09
N SER A 128 16.62 -3.24 -5.74
CA SER A 128 15.59 -2.25 -5.44
C SER A 128 14.65 -2.02 -6.64
N SER A 129 15.17 -1.99 -7.86
CA SER A 129 14.36 -1.88 -9.08
C SER A 129 13.45 -3.11 -9.29
N GLN A 130 13.96 -4.32 -9.06
CA GLN A 130 13.19 -5.57 -9.16
C GLN A 130 12.13 -5.65 -8.06
N ILE A 131 12.48 -5.33 -6.83
CA ILE A 131 11.55 -5.31 -5.69
C ILE A 131 10.45 -4.26 -5.93
N ALA A 132 10.79 -3.07 -6.44
CA ALA A 132 9.80 -2.06 -6.79
C ALA A 132 8.80 -2.56 -7.87
N THR A 133 9.29 -3.35 -8.83
CA THR A 133 8.43 -4.00 -9.82
C THR A 133 7.53 -5.06 -9.18
N ALA A 134 8.08 -5.89 -8.28
CA ALA A 134 7.30 -6.89 -7.55
C ALA A 134 6.22 -6.25 -6.65
N MET A 135 6.48 -5.10 -6.04
CA MET A 135 5.49 -4.32 -5.28
C MET A 135 4.36 -3.80 -6.16
N ARG A 136 4.68 -3.26 -7.34
CA ARG A 136 3.65 -2.81 -8.31
C ARG A 136 2.79 -3.96 -8.80
N LEU A 137 3.41 -5.12 -9.08
CA LEU A 137 2.69 -6.34 -9.43
C LEU A 137 1.78 -6.79 -8.30
N HIS A 138 2.24 -6.74 -7.05
CA HIS A 138 1.43 -7.07 -5.88
C HIS A 138 0.17 -6.18 -5.80
N HIS A 139 0.33 -4.88 -5.97
CA HIS A 139 -0.81 -3.96 -6.00
C HIS A 139 -1.75 -4.24 -7.17
N LEU A 140 -1.22 -4.45 -8.38
CA LEU A 140 -2.05 -4.76 -9.55
C LEU A 140 -2.85 -6.05 -9.38
N ILE A 141 -2.21 -7.13 -8.90
CA ILE A 141 -2.84 -8.41 -8.63
C ILE A 141 -3.95 -8.24 -7.57
N ASN A 142 -3.67 -7.52 -6.49
CA ASN A 142 -4.67 -7.24 -5.45
C ASN A 142 -5.84 -6.40 -5.98
N HIS A 143 -5.59 -5.42 -6.83
CA HIS A 143 -6.68 -4.68 -7.47
C HIS A 143 -7.54 -5.60 -8.34
N LEU A 144 -6.95 -6.45 -9.17
CA LEU A 144 -7.69 -7.41 -9.99
C LEU A 144 -8.50 -8.38 -9.12
N LEU A 145 -7.83 -9.10 -8.20
CA LEU A 145 -8.45 -10.19 -7.44
C LEU A 145 -9.38 -9.74 -6.31
N CYS A 146 -9.17 -8.54 -5.75
CA CYS A 146 -9.92 -8.08 -4.58
C CYS A 146 -10.84 -6.90 -4.83
N GLN A 147 -10.61 -6.10 -5.89
CA GLN A 147 -11.35 -4.87 -6.13
C GLN A 147 -11.99 -4.80 -7.53
N GLY A 148 -11.55 -5.61 -8.48
CA GLY A 148 -12.14 -5.76 -9.80
C GLY A 148 -11.53 -4.87 -10.90
N ILE A 149 -12.25 -4.78 -12.01
CA ILE A 149 -11.79 -4.18 -13.28
C ILE A 149 -11.63 -2.66 -13.15
N ALA A 150 -12.61 -1.98 -12.54
CA ALA A 150 -12.61 -0.52 -12.42
C ALA A 150 -11.43 -0.02 -11.59
N ALA A 151 -11.15 -0.67 -10.45
CA ALA A 151 -10.03 -0.32 -9.58
C ALA A 151 -8.67 -0.58 -10.25
N SER A 152 -8.54 -1.68 -10.98
CA SER A 152 -7.33 -2.03 -11.73
C SER A 152 -7.04 -1.02 -12.84
N ARG A 153 -8.07 -0.61 -13.57
CA ARG A 153 -7.99 0.44 -14.60
C ARG A 153 -7.57 1.78 -14.00
N HIS A 154 -8.16 2.16 -12.87
CA HIS A 154 -7.80 3.40 -12.17
C HIS A 154 -6.35 3.38 -11.66
N PHE A 155 -5.90 2.25 -11.12
CA PHE A 155 -4.49 2.06 -10.68
C PHE A 155 -3.51 2.29 -11.84
N LEU A 156 -3.73 1.66 -12.99
CA LEU A 156 -2.87 1.83 -14.16
C LEU A 156 -2.92 3.26 -14.71
N SER A 157 -4.11 3.85 -14.82
CA SER A 157 -4.30 5.23 -15.27
C SER A 157 -3.58 6.25 -14.38
N ARG A 158 -3.63 6.09 -13.06
CA ARG A 158 -2.87 6.94 -12.12
C ARG A 158 -1.36 6.81 -12.34
N MET A 159 -0.86 5.60 -12.58
CA MET A 159 0.55 5.40 -12.88
C MET A 159 0.96 6.04 -14.22
N GLU A 160 0.07 6.02 -15.22
CA GLU A 160 0.28 6.66 -16.53
C GLU A 160 0.25 8.20 -16.42
N GLY A 161 -0.60 8.77 -15.57
CA GLY A 161 -0.81 10.22 -15.41
C GLY A 161 0.19 10.93 -14.49
N GLY A 162 1.02 10.22 -13.71
CA GLY A 162 1.98 10.83 -12.80
C GLY A 162 3.08 11.63 -13.54
N GLU A 163 3.36 12.86 -13.08
CA GLU A 163 4.33 13.76 -13.72
C GLU A 163 5.77 13.25 -13.59
N GLU A 164 6.18 12.81 -12.39
CA GLU A 164 7.51 12.26 -12.14
C GLU A 164 7.48 10.73 -12.04
N LYS A 165 7.94 10.06 -13.08
CA LYS A 165 8.04 8.60 -13.11
C LYS A 165 9.49 8.15 -12.93
N SER A 166 9.73 7.33 -11.92
CA SER A 166 11.00 6.62 -11.80
C SER A 166 11.26 5.76 -13.06
N LYS A 167 12.53 5.45 -13.35
CA LYS A 167 12.90 4.54 -14.44
C LYS A 167 12.13 3.21 -14.33
N SER A 168 12.10 2.60 -13.16
CA SER A 168 11.39 1.34 -12.90
C SER A 168 9.87 1.44 -13.14
N SER A 169 9.25 2.60 -12.89
CA SER A 169 7.83 2.82 -13.20
C SER A 169 7.59 2.90 -14.70
N ARG A 170 8.47 3.60 -15.43
CA ARG A 170 8.39 3.69 -16.90
C ARG A 170 8.58 2.32 -17.56
N ASP A 171 9.56 1.54 -17.09
CA ASP A 171 9.83 0.21 -17.62
C ASP A 171 8.65 -0.74 -17.36
N PHE A 172 8.02 -0.67 -16.19
CA PHE A 172 6.81 -1.42 -15.86
C PHE A 172 5.66 -1.09 -16.82
N LEU A 173 5.37 0.19 -17.04
CA LEU A 173 4.28 0.62 -17.93
C LEU A 173 4.55 0.31 -19.41
N ARG A 174 5.83 0.18 -19.83
CA ARG A 174 6.22 -0.20 -21.18
C ARG A 174 6.18 -1.70 -21.43
N ASP A 175 6.10 -2.52 -20.39
CA ASP A 175 6.01 -3.98 -20.54
C ASP A 175 4.77 -4.37 -21.35
N GLY A 176 4.96 -5.27 -22.30
CA GLY A 176 3.89 -5.68 -23.22
C GLY A 176 2.67 -6.30 -22.54
N ARG A 177 2.87 -6.97 -21.38
CA ARG A 177 1.77 -7.55 -20.58
C ARG A 177 0.92 -6.44 -19.94
N VAL A 178 1.56 -5.43 -19.35
CA VAL A 178 0.88 -4.28 -18.74
C VAL A 178 0.12 -3.48 -19.80
N ARG A 179 0.73 -3.23 -20.94
CA ARG A 179 0.08 -2.50 -22.05
C ARG A 179 -1.15 -3.25 -22.59
N ARG A 180 -1.04 -4.57 -22.79
CA ARG A 180 -2.18 -5.39 -23.22
C ARG A 180 -3.29 -5.38 -22.18
N LEU A 181 -2.96 -5.57 -20.89
CA LEU A 181 -3.95 -5.47 -19.82
C LEU A 181 -4.62 -4.11 -19.80
N SER A 182 -3.86 -3.00 -19.80
CA SER A 182 -4.41 -1.64 -19.81
C SER A 182 -5.39 -1.42 -20.97
N ALA A 183 -5.06 -1.92 -22.17
CA ALA A 183 -5.94 -1.85 -23.33
C ALA A 183 -7.22 -2.68 -23.13
N SER A 184 -7.11 -3.91 -22.63
CA SER A 184 -8.25 -4.79 -22.40
C SER A 184 -9.21 -4.21 -21.35
N LEU A 185 -8.68 -3.69 -20.23
CA LEU A 185 -9.49 -3.13 -19.15
C LEU A 185 -10.31 -1.91 -19.57
N LYS A 186 -9.90 -1.16 -20.60
CA LYS A 186 -10.64 0.02 -21.08
C LYS A 186 -12.02 -0.34 -21.62
N GLY A 187 -12.16 -1.50 -22.25
CA GLY A 187 -13.43 -1.96 -22.83
C GLY A 187 -14.22 -2.94 -21.97
N MET A 188 -13.67 -3.39 -20.82
CA MET A 188 -14.34 -4.36 -19.98
C MET A 188 -15.29 -3.71 -18.99
N ALA A 189 -16.48 -4.30 -18.85
CA ALA A 189 -17.41 -3.99 -17.75
C ALA A 189 -16.88 -4.59 -16.43
N GLU A 190 -17.40 -4.08 -15.30
CA GLU A 190 -17.09 -4.67 -14.00
C GLU A 190 -17.81 -6.02 -13.85
N VAL A 191 -17.05 -7.06 -13.59
CA VAL A 191 -17.56 -8.45 -13.45
C VAL A 191 -17.25 -9.07 -12.09
N HIS A 192 -16.63 -8.33 -11.19
CA HIS A 192 -16.24 -8.87 -9.89
C HIS A 192 -17.46 -9.17 -9.03
N SER A 193 -17.54 -10.39 -8.48
CA SER A 193 -18.67 -10.89 -7.69
C SER A 193 -18.99 -10.04 -6.45
N LYS A 194 -18.02 -9.33 -5.87
CA LYS A 194 -18.24 -8.39 -4.78
C LYS A 194 -19.25 -7.30 -5.10
N VAL A 195 -19.32 -6.84 -6.36
CA VAL A 195 -20.23 -5.77 -6.76
C VAL A 195 -21.70 -6.21 -6.65
N GLY A 196 -21.97 -7.49 -6.89
CA GLY A 196 -23.31 -8.09 -6.68
C GLY A 196 -23.63 -8.37 -5.20
N ALA A 197 -22.62 -8.68 -4.41
CA ALA A 197 -22.80 -9.03 -2.99
C ALA A 197 -23.05 -7.81 -2.07
N VAL A 198 -22.69 -6.60 -2.49
CA VAL A 198 -22.88 -5.34 -1.71
C VAL A 198 -24.19 -4.63 -2.07
N ARG A 199 -24.95 -5.13 -3.03
CA ARG A 199 -26.28 -4.62 -3.41
C ARG A 199 -27.37 -5.44 -2.72
#